data_3c4916b81d0a115418319086872e3663
#
_entry.id   3c4916b81d0a115418319086872e3663
#
_cell.length_a   1.000
_cell.length_b   1.000
_cell.length_c   1.000
_cell.angle_alpha   90.00
_cell.angle_beta   90.00
_cell.angle_gamma   90.00
#
_symmetry.space_group_name_H-M   'P 1'
#
loop_
_entity.id
_entity.type
_entity.pdbx_description
1 polymer ?
#
loop_
_entity_poly.entity_id
_entity_poly.type
_entity_poly.pdbx_seq_one_letter_code
_entity_poly.pdbx_strand_id
1 'polypeptide(L)'
;MRAVTRTISIAANSQKVAKFLCDPENLPRWAVGFAKGVRREKDRWLVQTGSGDVGVRIVGDPQTGVVDFWMSPAEGIEILAASRAIPRGEGSEYTFTQFQAPGMPDEIFDRNVRALEHELTVLKAIAEVECPL
;
A
#
# COMPACT_ATOMS: atom_id res chain seq x y z
N MET A 1 -7.80 18.75 5.46
CA MET A 1 -7.26 17.46 4.96
C MET A 1 -7.55 16.37 5.98
N ARG A 2 -8.20 15.32 5.55
CA ARG A 2 -8.50 14.18 6.41
C ARG A 2 -7.42 13.14 6.33
N ALA A 3 -7.24 12.38 7.40
CA ALA A 3 -6.36 11.22 7.44
C ALA A 3 -7.11 10.06 8.09
N VAL A 4 -6.93 8.86 7.57
CA VAL A 4 -7.54 7.66 8.12
C VAL A 4 -6.46 6.58 8.24
N THR A 5 -6.37 5.98 9.41
CA THR A 5 -5.45 4.86 9.66
C THR A 5 -6.26 3.59 9.88
N ARG A 6 -5.84 2.52 9.21
CA ARG A 6 -6.40 1.19 9.41
C ARG A 6 -5.29 0.23 9.75
N THR A 7 -5.60 -0.74 10.59
CA THR A 7 -4.66 -1.79 10.97
C THR A 7 -5.27 -3.15 10.76
N ILE A 8 -4.41 -4.15 10.56
CA ILE A 8 -4.83 -5.54 10.47
C ILE A 8 -3.75 -6.44 11.08
N SER A 9 -4.17 -7.42 11.85
CA SER A 9 -3.27 -8.43 12.40
C SER A 9 -3.02 -9.52 11.36
N ILE A 10 -1.75 -9.82 11.12
CA ILE A 10 -1.34 -10.80 10.11
C ILE A 10 -0.47 -11.86 10.77
N ALA A 11 -0.84 -13.14 10.63
CA ALA A 11 -0.03 -14.25 11.11
C ALA A 11 1.09 -14.54 10.12
N ALA A 12 2.00 -13.57 9.98
CA ALA A 12 3.12 -13.62 9.04
C ALA A 12 4.28 -12.83 9.61
N ASN A 13 5.50 -13.16 9.18
CA ASN A 13 6.72 -12.51 9.63
C ASN A 13 6.76 -11.06 9.13
N SER A 14 6.98 -10.10 10.03
CA SER A 14 6.91 -8.68 9.70
C SER A 14 7.95 -8.23 8.68
N GLN A 15 9.16 -8.77 8.74
CA GLN A 15 10.20 -8.42 7.77
C GLN A 15 9.86 -8.94 6.37
N LYS A 16 9.28 -10.14 6.30
CA LYS A 16 8.85 -10.71 5.02
C LYS A 16 7.67 -9.96 4.45
N VAL A 17 6.72 -9.53 5.30
CA VAL A 17 5.59 -8.71 4.88
C VAL A 17 6.09 -7.39 4.29
N ALA A 18 7.00 -6.71 5.00
CA ALA A 18 7.57 -5.45 4.51
C ALA A 18 8.31 -5.65 3.18
N LYS A 19 9.08 -6.74 3.05
CA LYS A 19 9.77 -7.04 1.80
C LYS A 19 8.79 -7.26 0.65
N PHE A 20 7.71 -7.99 0.89
CA PHE A 20 6.65 -8.19 -0.09
C PHE A 20 6.06 -6.85 -0.54
N LEU A 21 5.78 -5.96 0.41
CA LEU A 21 5.18 -4.66 0.14
C LEU A 21 6.11 -3.71 -0.59
N CYS A 22 7.42 -3.87 -0.45
CA CYS A 22 8.41 -3.02 -1.12
C CYS A 22 8.52 -3.30 -2.62
N ASP A 23 7.97 -4.40 -3.11
CA ASP A 23 8.04 -4.77 -4.52
C ASP A 23 6.81 -4.20 -5.25
N PRO A 24 7.02 -3.23 -6.16
CA PRO A 24 5.89 -2.64 -6.90
C PRO A 24 5.09 -3.65 -7.72
N GLU A 25 5.71 -4.74 -8.15
CA GLU A 25 5.03 -5.78 -8.93
C GLU A 25 3.96 -6.50 -8.10
N ASN A 26 4.02 -6.40 -6.77
CA ASN A 26 3.02 -6.99 -5.89
C ASN A 26 1.77 -6.11 -5.71
N LEU A 27 1.82 -4.84 -6.12
CA LEU A 27 0.67 -3.93 -5.95
C LEU A 27 -0.62 -4.47 -6.55
N PRO A 28 -0.65 -4.97 -7.79
CA PRO A 28 -1.89 -5.51 -8.35
C PRO A 28 -2.38 -6.77 -7.63
N ARG A 29 -1.52 -7.43 -6.86
CA ARG A 29 -1.89 -8.66 -6.16
C ARG A 29 -2.72 -8.37 -4.90
N TRP A 30 -2.40 -7.28 -4.18
CA TRP A 30 -3.10 -6.97 -2.94
C TRP A 30 -3.89 -5.67 -2.98
N ALA A 31 -3.39 -4.63 -3.65
CA ALA A 31 -4.05 -3.33 -3.74
C ALA A 31 -5.07 -3.33 -4.89
N VAL A 32 -5.99 -4.29 -4.85
CA VAL A 32 -6.84 -4.67 -5.97
C VAL A 32 -7.87 -3.62 -6.35
N GLY A 33 -8.24 -2.73 -5.43
CA GLY A 33 -9.12 -1.62 -5.72
C GLY A 33 -8.41 -0.45 -6.40
N PHE A 34 -7.10 -0.34 -6.21
CA PHE A 34 -6.28 0.73 -6.75
C PHE A 34 -5.55 0.29 -8.02
N ALA A 35 -4.80 -0.83 -7.96
CA ALA A 35 -3.89 -1.25 -9.01
C ALA A 35 -4.51 -2.34 -9.86
N LYS A 36 -4.69 -2.07 -11.16
CA LYS A 36 -5.13 -3.06 -12.15
C LYS A 36 -3.95 -3.75 -12.81
N GLY A 37 -2.81 -3.09 -12.83
CA GLY A 37 -1.57 -3.61 -13.35
C GLY A 37 -0.45 -2.66 -13.01
N VAL A 38 0.78 -3.08 -13.28
CA VAL A 38 1.96 -2.26 -13.03
C VAL A 38 2.97 -2.53 -14.15
N ARG A 39 3.69 -1.47 -14.54
CA ARG A 39 4.78 -1.62 -15.52
C ARG A 39 5.91 -0.68 -15.16
N ARG A 40 7.11 -1.07 -15.58
CA ARG A 40 8.27 -0.21 -15.46
C ARG A 40 8.47 0.54 -16.77
N GLU A 41 8.66 1.85 -16.67
CA GLU A 41 8.93 2.72 -17.81
C GLU A 41 10.16 3.55 -17.46
N LYS A 42 11.28 3.26 -18.12
CA LYS A 42 12.59 3.81 -17.79
C LYS A 42 12.97 3.46 -16.36
N ASP A 43 13.14 4.44 -15.49
CA ASP A 43 13.54 4.26 -14.09
C ASP A 43 12.39 4.46 -13.11
N ARG A 44 11.15 4.47 -13.61
CA ARG A 44 9.97 4.69 -12.76
C ARG A 44 8.94 3.58 -12.94
N TRP A 45 8.16 3.35 -11.90
CA TRP A 45 7.05 2.40 -11.94
C TRP A 45 5.74 3.16 -12.16
N LEU A 46 4.91 2.62 -13.04
CA LEU A 46 3.57 3.15 -13.32
C LEU A 46 2.54 2.10 -12.96
N VAL A 47 1.55 2.52 -12.16
CA VAL A 47 0.42 1.69 -11.78
C VAL A 47 -0.75 2.06 -12.67
N GLN A 48 -1.35 1.05 -13.31
CA GLN A 48 -2.57 1.23 -14.08
C GLN A 48 -3.75 1.22 -13.13
N THR A 49 -4.49 2.33 -13.09
CA THR A 49 -5.68 2.46 -12.25
C THR A 49 -6.92 2.63 -13.13
N GLY A 50 -8.10 2.59 -12.51
CA GLY A 50 -9.34 2.87 -13.22
C GLY A 50 -9.43 4.27 -13.81
N SER A 51 -8.61 5.21 -13.32
CA SER A 51 -8.60 6.61 -13.73
C SER A 51 -7.34 7.01 -14.49
N GLY A 52 -6.54 6.04 -14.93
CA GLY A 52 -5.30 6.29 -15.67
C GLY A 52 -4.07 5.81 -14.92
N ASP A 53 -2.90 6.16 -15.45
CA ASP A 53 -1.64 5.73 -14.87
C ASP A 53 -1.21 6.65 -13.73
N VAL A 54 -0.69 6.04 -12.67
CA VAL A 54 -0.18 6.76 -11.50
C VAL A 54 1.25 6.28 -11.25
N GLY A 55 2.19 7.23 -11.17
CA GLY A 55 3.55 6.90 -10.78
C GLY A 55 3.59 6.43 -9.34
N VAL A 56 4.43 5.44 -9.04
CA VAL A 56 4.62 4.96 -7.68
C VAL A 56 6.10 4.85 -7.36
N ARG A 57 6.45 5.29 -6.15
CA ARG A 57 7.80 5.15 -5.60
C ARG A 57 7.64 4.61 -4.19
N ILE A 58 8.22 3.44 -3.94
CA ILE A 58 8.13 2.80 -2.62
C ILE A 58 9.46 2.97 -1.91
N VAL A 59 9.42 3.54 -0.72
CA VAL A 59 10.59 3.71 0.14
C VAL A 59 10.33 2.91 1.40
N GLY A 60 11.03 1.79 1.53
CA GLY A 60 10.80 0.89 2.65
C GLY A 60 12.08 0.26 3.18
N ASP A 61 11.98 -0.24 4.41
CA ASP A 61 13.05 -0.95 5.08
C ASP A 61 12.46 -2.18 5.78
N PRO A 62 12.72 -3.39 5.25
CA PRO A 62 12.20 -4.61 5.87
C PRO A 62 12.62 -4.80 7.33
N GLN A 63 13.75 -4.25 7.74
CA GLN A 63 14.21 -4.39 9.12
C GLN A 63 13.38 -3.59 10.10
N THR A 64 12.96 -2.38 9.73
CA THR A 64 12.10 -1.56 10.58
C THR A 64 10.62 -1.82 10.32
N GLY A 65 10.28 -2.39 9.17
CA GLY A 65 8.91 -2.60 8.72
C GLY A 65 8.27 -1.38 8.09
N VAL A 66 8.98 -0.26 8.00
CA VAL A 66 8.44 0.97 7.38
C VAL A 66 8.34 0.78 5.88
N VAL A 67 7.17 1.10 5.31
CA VAL A 67 6.94 1.08 3.87
C VAL A 67 6.11 2.30 3.50
N ASP A 68 6.74 3.27 2.87
CA ASP A 68 6.09 4.49 2.40
C ASP A 68 5.82 4.39 0.90
N PHE A 69 4.56 4.63 0.52
CA PHE A 69 4.15 4.66 -0.87
C PHE A 69 3.96 6.11 -1.30
N TRP A 70 4.77 6.56 -2.24
CA TRP A 70 4.64 7.88 -2.84
C TRP A 70 3.96 7.72 -4.19
N MET A 71 2.74 8.24 -4.31
CA MET A 71 1.94 8.16 -5.53
C MET A 71 1.95 9.49 -6.26
N SER A 72 2.16 9.45 -7.57
CA SER A 72 2.19 10.63 -8.43
C SER A 72 1.09 10.53 -9.48
N PRO A 73 -0.12 11.06 -9.21
CA PRO A 73 -1.21 11.06 -10.20
C PRO A 73 -0.98 12.03 -11.34
N ALA A 74 -0.13 13.04 -11.14
CA ALA A 74 0.23 14.02 -12.14
C ALA A 74 1.64 14.53 -11.87
N GLU A 75 2.25 15.15 -12.89
CA GLU A 75 3.58 15.71 -12.76
C GLU A 75 3.63 16.75 -11.64
N GLY A 76 4.66 16.66 -10.79
CA GLY A 76 4.85 17.60 -9.69
C GLY A 76 3.98 17.35 -8.47
N ILE A 77 3.14 16.32 -8.49
CA ILE A 77 2.26 15.97 -7.37
C ILE A 77 2.70 14.62 -6.82
N GLU A 78 3.00 14.58 -5.52
CA GLU A 78 3.24 13.32 -4.81
C GLU A 78 2.35 13.25 -3.58
N ILE A 79 1.70 12.11 -3.38
CA ILE A 79 0.83 11.85 -2.24
C ILE A 79 1.41 10.67 -1.48
N LEU A 80 1.62 10.86 -0.18
CA LEU A 80 2.15 9.82 0.69
C LEU A 80 1.03 8.94 1.23
N ALA A 81 1.25 7.62 1.18
CA ALA A 81 0.56 6.66 2.02
C ALA A 81 1.61 6.01 2.91
N ALA A 82 1.52 6.25 4.20
CA ALA A 82 2.51 5.79 5.17
C ALA A 82 2.06 4.47 5.78
N SER A 83 2.98 3.50 5.88
CA SER A 83 2.63 2.22 6.48
C SER A 83 3.79 1.60 7.24
N ARG A 84 3.45 0.63 8.08
CA ARG A 84 4.46 -0.11 8.82
C ARG A 84 3.96 -1.51 9.17
N ALA A 85 4.79 -2.52 8.90
CA ALA A 85 4.61 -3.86 9.41
C ALA A 85 5.33 -3.95 10.76
N ILE A 86 4.56 -3.93 11.84
CA ILE A 86 5.08 -3.90 13.21
C ILE A 86 5.21 -5.32 13.71
N PRO A 87 6.39 -5.75 14.22
CA PRO A 87 6.53 -7.07 14.82
C PRO A 87 5.60 -7.22 16.02
N ARG A 88 4.90 -8.34 16.09
CA ARG A 88 4.00 -8.66 17.19
C ARG A 88 4.13 -10.16 17.49
N GLY A 89 5.02 -10.49 18.44
CA GLY A 89 5.40 -11.86 18.63
C GLY A 89 6.04 -12.40 17.35
N GLU A 90 5.57 -13.54 16.86
CA GLU A 90 6.04 -14.10 15.59
C GLU A 90 5.32 -13.51 14.39
N GLY A 91 4.14 -12.91 14.61
CA GLY A 91 3.35 -12.29 13.57
C GLY A 91 3.61 -10.79 13.43
N SER A 92 2.66 -10.11 12.84
CA SER A 92 2.76 -8.67 12.61
C SER A 92 1.43 -7.98 12.74
N GLU A 93 1.51 -6.68 13.06
CA GLU A 93 0.39 -5.76 12.96
C GLU A 93 0.74 -4.79 11.84
N TYR A 94 -0.05 -4.79 10.77
CA TYR A 94 0.18 -3.87 9.66
C TYR A 94 -0.72 -2.65 9.82
N THR A 95 -0.11 -1.46 9.80
CA THR A 95 -0.83 -0.19 9.91
C THR A 95 -0.60 0.62 8.65
N PHE A 96 -1.65 1.24 8.14
CA PHE A 96 -1.63 2.00 6.90
C PHE A 96 -2.42 3.30 7.11
N THR A 97 -1.77 4.43 6.81
CA THR A 97 -2.40 5.75 6.91
C THR A 97 -2.59 6.33 5.53
N GLN A 98 -3.81 6.70 5.23
CA GLN A 98 -4.21 7.30 3.98
C GLN A 98 -4.61 8.75 4.21
N PHE A 99 -4.11 9.64 3.36
CA PHE A 99 -4.40 11.07 3.44
C PHE A 99 -5.32 11.48 2.29
N GLN A 100 -6.27 12.36 2.59
CA GLN A 100 -7.08 12.98 1.56
C GLN A 100 -6.23 13.97 0.78
N ALA A 101 -6.16 13.79 -0.55
CA ALA A 101 -5.39 14.72 -1.39
C ALA A 101 -6.08 16.08 -1.48
N PRO A 102 -5.31 17.17 -1.67
CA PRO A 102 -5.92 18.48 -1.90
C PRO A 102 -6.86 18.43 -3.10
N GLY A 103 -8.07 18.95 -2.91
CA GLY A 103 -9.09 18.97 -3.96
C GLY A 103 -9.86 17.66 -4.12
N MET A 104 -9.52 16.62 -3.39
CA MET A 104 -10.25 15.36 -3.47
C MET A 104 -11.57 15.47 -2.70
N PRO A 105 -12.72 15.20 -3.34
CA PRO A 105 -14.01 15.18 -2.64
C PRO A 105 -14.04 14.12 -1.53
N ASP A 106 -14.77 14.43 -0.46
CA ASP A 106 -14.93 13.50 0.66
C ASP A 106 -15.46 12.13 0.23
N GLU A 107 -16.41 12.12 -0.72
CA GLU A 107 -17.01 10.88 -1.23
C GLU A 107 -15.97 9.97 -1.90
N ILE A 108 -15.02 10.55 -2.60
CA ILE A 108 -13.94 9.82 -3.25
C ILE A 108 -12.98 9.28 -2.18
N PHE A 109 -12.64 10.11 -1.20
CA PHE A 109 -11.79 9.67 -0.10
C PHE A 109 -12.43 8.51 0.68
N ASP A 110 -13.72 8.62 1.00
CA ASP A 110 -14.45 7.58 1.72
C ASP A 110 -14.48 6.26 0.93
N ARG A 111 -14.64 6.35 -0.39
CA ARG A 111 -14.58 5.17 -1.26
C ARG A 111 -13.20 4.54 -1.24
N ASN A 112 -12.14 5.35 -1.27
CA ASN A 112 -10.77 4.87 -1.20
C ASN A 112 -10.48 4.18 0.14
N VAL A 113 -11.03 4.69 1.23
CA VAL A 113 -10.90 4.05 2.54
C VAL A 113 -11.58 2.68 2.56
N ARG A 114 -12.77 2.57 1.97
CA ARG A 114 -13.45 1.27 1.87
C ARG A 114 -12.67 0.28 1.02
N ALA A 115 -12.07 0.76 -0.06
CA ALA A 115 -11.20 -0.09 -0.88
C ALA A 115 -9.98 -0.57 -0.08
N LEU A 116 -9.38 0.32 0.70
CA LEU A 116 -8.25 -0.04 1.56
C LEU A 116 -8.64 -1.13 2.55
N GLU A 117 -9.80 -1.03 3.19
CA GLU A 117 -10.25 -2.03 4.15
C GLU A 117 -10.34 -3.42 3.51
N HIS A 118 -10.82 -3.50 2.28
CA HIS A 118 -10.84 -4.76 1.53
C HIS A 118 -9.42 -5.20 1.15
N GLU A 119 -8.61 -4.29 0.65
CA GLU A 119 -7.24 -4.59 0.24
C GLU A 119 -6.40 -5.15 1.38
N LEU A 120 -6.60 -4.68 2.60
CA LEU A 120 -5.89 -5.21 3.77
C LEU A 120 -6.27 -6.68 4.03
N THR A 121 -7.52 -7.07 3.79
CA THR A 121 -7.91 -8.48 3.93
C THR A 121 -7.26 -9.34 2.86
N VAL A 122 -7.10 -8.82 1.64
CA VAL A 122 -6.39 -9.51 0.56
C VAL A 122 -4.91 -9.68 0.90
N LEU A 123 -4.27 -8.60 1.39
CA LEU A 123 -2.89 -8.65 1.83
C LEU A 123 -2.68 -9.72 2.91
N LYS A 124 -3.56 -9.75 3.91
CA LYS A 124 -3.49 -10.74 4.98
C LYS A 124 -3.53 -12.16 4.42
N ALA A 125 -4.45 -12.44 3.51
CA ALA A 125 -4.59 -13.76 2.92
C ALA A 125 -3.33 -14.20 2.17
N ILE A 126 -2.73 -13.29 1.40
CA ILE A 126 -1.49 -13.57 0.65
C ILE A 126 -0.31 -13.75 1.61
N ALA A 127 -0.14 -12.82 2.54
CA ALA A 127 1.01 -12.80 3.42
C ALA A 127 1.06 -14.03 4.35
N GLU A 128 -0.10 -14.50 4.81
CA GLU A 128 -0.14 -15.68 5.69
C GLU A 128 0.29 -16.95 4.97
N VAL A 129 0.24 -16.97 3.63
CA VAL A 129 0.75 -18.08 2.83
C VAL A 129 2.21 -17.86 2.42
N GLU A 130 2.55 -16.66 1.97
CA GLU A 130 3.86 -16.38 1.33
C GLU A 130 4.91 -15.83 2.27
N CYS A 131 4.52 -15.34 3.45
CA CYS A 131 5.42 -14.72 4.42
C CYS A 131 5.36 -15.47 5.75
N PRO A 132 5.76 -16.75 5.79
CA PRO A 132 5.55 -17.58 6.97
C PRO A 132 6.25 -17.03 8.21
N LEU A 133 5.69 -17.36 9.35
CA LEU A 133 6.21 -16.99 10.67
C LEU A 133 7.62 -17.53 10.92
#